data_96eb1d104ddf034f8e0c43cf761a6095
#
_entry.id   96eb1d104ddf034f8e0c43cf761a6095
#
_cell.length_a   1.000
_cell.length_b   1.000
_cell.length_c   1.000
_cell.angle_alpha   90.00
_cell.angle_beta   90.00
_cell.angle_gamma   90.00
#
_symmetry.space_group_name_H-M   'P 1'
#
loop_
_entity.id
_entity.type
_entity.pdbx_description
1 polymer ?
#
loop_
_entity_poly.entity_id
_entity_poly.type
_entity_poly.pdbx_seq_one_letter_code
_entity_poly.pdbx_strand_id
1 'polypeptide(L)'
;MKGISTVLVTSCLALLGRVTAAPPEPPTAVLEKRADPTVTIAAGKVVGKSRVATEVFNGIPYALPPTGNLRLRPPVRLNSTFGTLNVGGIPNACPQFFASTSGNDLLSQVLDTVTNLPFFQNILQVNEDCLSVNVIRPAGTKAGDKLPVLFWIFGGGFEV
;
A
#
# COMPACT_ATOMS: atom_id res chain seq x y z
N MET A 1 41.07 -86.29 10.40
CA MET A 1 39.74 -86.20 9.70
C MET A 1 39.30 -84.76 9.70
N LYS A 2 39.27 -84.22 8.54
CA LYS A 2 38.58 -83.03 8.04
C LYS A 2 38.52 -81.76 8.90
N GLY A 3 39.47 -80.87 8.59
CA GLY A 3 39.38 -79.48 8.98
C GLY A 3 38.47 -78.67 8.01
N ILE A 4 37.73 -77.72 8.59
CA ILE A 4 36.96 -76.76 7.79
C ILE A 4 37.64 -75.44 7.97
N SER A 5 38.17 -74.90 6.87
CA SER A 5 38.84 -73.60 6.79
C SER A 5 37.77 -72.51 6.72
N THR A 6 37.73 -71.69 7.71
CA THR A 6 36.83 -70.49 7.77
C THR A 6 37.50 -69.34 7.05
N VAL A 7 36.98 -69.01 5.86
CA VAL A 7 37.41 -67.81 5.12
C VAL A 7 36.69 -66.59 5.69
N LEU A 8 37.43 -65.70 6.31
CA LEU A 8 36.99 -64.41 6.73
C LEU A 8 36.89 -63.50 5.48
N VAL A 9 35.68 -63.23 5.03
CA VAL A 9 35.42 -62.21 4.03
C VAL A 9 35.28 -60.88 4.74
N THR A 10 36.35 -60.09 4.70
CA THR A 10 36.32 -58.71 5.15
C THR A 10 35.58 -57.84 4.17
N SER A 11 34.33 -57.54 4.47
CA SER A 11 33.51 -56.63 3.68
C SER A 11 33.88 -55.19 3.99
N CYS A 12 34.66 -54.57 3.10
CA CYS A 12 35.03 -53.19 3.18
C CYS A 12 33.86 -52.36 2.64
N LEU A 13 33.00 -51.90 3.55
CA LEU A 13 31.85 -51.01 3.20
C LEU A 13 32.40 -49.58 2.99
N ALA A 14 32.68 -49.26 1.74
CA ALA A 14 33.04 -47.89 1.36
C ALA A 14 31.81 -46.98 1.51
N LEU A 15 31.76 -46.19 2.55
CA LEU A 15 30.85 -45.07 2.74
C LEU A 15 31.18 -43.98 1.71
N LEU A 16 30.59 -44.07 0.53
CA LEU A 16 30.51 -42.94 -0.41
C LEU A 16 29.54 -41.89 0.16
N GLY A 17 30.07 -40.99 0.97
CA GLY A 17 29.35 -39.79 1.37
C GLY A 17 29.05 -38.96 0.15
N ARG A 18 27.80 -38.97 -0.29
CA ARG A 18 27.32 -38.02 -1.30
C ARG A 18 27.32 -36.61 -0.63
N VAL A 19 28.34 -35.83 -0.92
CA VAL A 19 28.31 -34.40 -0.67
C VAL A 19 27.33 -33.80 -1.67
N THR A 20 26.07 -33.70 -1.30
CA THR A 20 25.11 -32.88 -2.01
C THR A 20 25.50 -31.42 -1.75
N ALA A 21 26.18 -30.81 -2.73
CA ALA A 21 26.36 -29.35 -2.72
C ALA A 21 24.96 -28.73 -2.68
N ALA A 22 24.69 -27.93 -1.65
CA ALA A 22 23.47 -27.14 -1.60
C ALA A 22 23.43 -26.24 -2.85
N PRO A 23 22.27 -26.11 -3.51
CA PRO A 23 22.16 -25.19 -4.62
C PRO A 23 22.60 -23.80 -4.15
N PRO A 24 23.31 -23.02 -4.98
CA PRO A 24 23.72 -21.67 -4.63
C PRO A 24 22.47 -20.87 -4.24
N GLU A 25 22.49 -20.29 -3.05
CA GLU A 25 21.42 -19.39 -2.63
C GLU A 25 21.27 -18.30 -3.70
N PRO A 26 20.04 -18.01 -4.14
CA PRO A 26 19.83 -16.90 -5.05
C PRO A 26 20.42 -15.65 -4.41
N PRO A 27 21.10 -14.78 -5.17
CA PRO A 27 21.67 -13.57 -4.62
C PRO A 27 20.56 -12.81 -3.89
N THR A 28 20.73 -12.62 -2.59
CA THR A 28 19.85 -11.79 -1.79
C THR A 28 19.97 -10.38 -2.37
N ALA A 29 19.08 -10.06 -3.29
CA ALA A 29 19.00 -8.71 -3.83
C ALA A 29 18.70 -7.80 -2.64
N VAL A 30 19.71 -7.16 -2.12
CA VAL A 30 19.57 -6.07 -1.18
C VAL A 30 18.74 -5.02 -1.92
N LEU A 31 17.47 -4.95 -1.59
CA LEU A 31 16.57 -3.93 -2.13
C LEU A 31 17.09 -2.58 -1.62
N GLU A 32 17.99 -2.01 -2.40
CA GLU A 32 18.52 -0.68 -2.09
C GLU A 32 17.33 0.28 -2.01
N LYS A 33 17.14 0.87 -0.84
CA LYS A 33 16.04 1.80 -0.58
C LYS A 33 16.22 3.02 -1.48
N ARG A 34 15.49 3.07 -2.57
CA ARG A 34 15.48 4.23 -3.45
C ARG A 34 15.03 5.47 -2.69
N ALA A 35 15.63 6.62 -3.03
CA ALA A 35 15.20 7.90 -2.51
C ALA A 35 13.73 8.15 -2.84
N ASP A 36 13.02 8.81 -1.94
CA ASP A 36 11.61 9.15 -2.15
C ASP A 36 11.48 10.12 -3.34
N PRO A 37 10.58 9.83 -4.29
CA PRO A 37 10.43 10.62 -5.50
C PRO A 37 9.86 12.00 -5.18
N THR A 38 10.37 13.00 -5.87
CA THR A 38 9.95 14.39 -5.66
C THR A 38 9.53 15.00 -6.98
N VAL A 39 8.39 15.69 -6.98
CA VAL A 39 7.85 16.42 -8.13
C VAL A 39 7.48 17.83 -7.72
N THR A 40 7.84 18.81 -8.54
CA THR A 40 7.43 20.21 -8.35
C THR A 40 6.24 20.51 -9.25
N ILE A 41 5.16 20.99 -8.64
CA ILE A 41 3.94 21.45 -9.31
C ILE A 41 3.70 22.93 -8.99
N ALA A 42 2.72 23.57 -9.62
CA ALA A 42 2.43 24.97 -9.42
C ALA A 42 2.13 25.34 -7.94
N ALA A 43 1.52 24.42 -7.18
CA ALA A 43 1.19 24.62 -5.77
C ALA A 43 2.34 24.33 -4.81
N GLY A 44 3.44 23.75 -5.25
CA GLY A 44 4.60 23.43 -4.41
C GLY A 44 5.32 22.15 -4.78
N LYS A 45 6.12 21.67 -3.85
CA LYS A 45 6.91 20.45 -3.97
C LYS A 45 6.18 19.27 -3.34
N VAL A 46 6.03 18.18 -4.08
CA VAL A 46 5.35 16.98 -3.62
C VAL A 46 6.36 15.85 -3.48
N VAL A 47 6.46 15.26 -2.30
CA VAL A 47 7.34 14.15 -2.00
C VAL A 47 6.49 12.90 -1.81
N GLY A 48 6.64 11.95 -2.73
CA GLY A 48 5.94 10.67 -2.71
C GLY A 48 6.68 9.58 -1.96
N LYS A 49 6.35 8.34 -2.26
CA LYS A 49 7.00 7.15 -1.71
C LYS A 49 7.44 6.22 -2.81
N SER A 50 8.68 5.79 -2.74
CA SER A 50 9.23 4.77 -3.64
C SER A 50 8.74 3.38 -3.21
N ARG A 51 8.26 2.60 -4.18
CA ARG A 51 7.90 1.19 -4.06
C ARG A 51 8.79 0.38 -5.01
N VAL A 52 8.66 -0.93 -4.99
CA VAL A 52 9.53 -1.82 -5.81
C VAL A 52 9.49 -1.44 -7.30
N ALA A 53 8.30 -1.33 -7.88
CA ALA A 53 8.10 -1.06 -9.31
C ALA A 53 7.38 0.27 -9.59
N THR A 54 6.95 0.98 -8.57
CA THR A 54 6.12 2.18 -8.71
C THR A 54 6.57 3.29 -7.76
N GLU A 55 6.16 4.49 -8.06
CA GLU A 55 6.22 5.66 -7.20
C GLU A 55 4.79 6.12 -6.90
N VAL A 56 4.52 6.41 -5.65
CA VAL A 56 3.17 6.69 -5.16
C VAL A 56 3.13 8.07 -4.53
N PHE A 57 2.15 8.86 -4.91
CA PHE A 57 1.86 10.18 -4.36
C PHE A 57 0.40 10.19 -3.92
N ASN A 58 0.14 9.94 -2.64
CA ASN A 58 -1.19 9.80 -2.09
C ASN A 58 -1.60 11.05 -1.32
N GLY A 59 -2.79 11.56 -1.59
CA GLY A 59 -3.33 12.68 -0.83
C GLY A 59 -2.84 14.05 -1.29
N ILE A 60 -2.64 14.25 -2.60
CA ILE A 60 -2.37 15.59 -3.14
C ILE A 60 -3.67 16.40 -3.12
N PRO A 61 -3.79 17.48 -2.34
CA PRO A 61 -5.02 18.26 -2.28
C PRO A 61 -5.26 19.00 -3.60
N TYR A 62 -6.47 18.94 -4.13
CA TYR A 62 -6.88 19.66 -5.32
C TYR A 62 -7.87 20.80 -5.04
N ALA A 63 -8.47 20.80 -3.86
CA ALA A 63 -9.43 21.81 -3.41
C ALA A 63 -9.21 22.11 -1.92
N LEU A 64 -9.79 23.22 -1.46
CA LEU A 64 -9.86 23.55 -0.05
C LEU A 64 -10.75 22.51 0.68
N PRO A 65 -10.45 22.19 1.96
CA PRO A 65 -11.30 21.32 2.75
C PRO A 65 -12.75 21.83 2.77
N PRO A 66 -13.76 20.99 2.50
CA PRO A 66 -15.16 21.37 2.46
C PRO A 66 -15.76 21.48 3.87
N THR A 67 -15.12 22.27 4.72
CA THR A 67 -15.50 22.47 6.12
C THR A 67 -16.11 23.84 6.37
N GLY A 68 -16.80 24.03 7.49
CA GLY A 68 -17.40 25.30 7.86
C GLY A 68 -18.31 25.88 6.76
N ASN A 69 -18.02 27.09 6.29
CA ASN A 69 -18.80 27.77 5.25
C ASN A 69 -18.67 27.15 3.85
N LEU A 70 -17.72 26.24 3.63
CA LEU A 70 -17.54 25.53 2.37
C LEU A 70 -18.30 24.20 2.32
N ARG A 71 -18.89 23.78 3.43
CA ARG A 71 -19.64 22.53 3.51
C ARG A 71 -20.88 22.61 2.62
N LEU A 72 -21.15 21.51 1.90
CA LEU A 72 -22.28 21.41 0.97
C LEU A 72 -22.26 22.43 -0.19
N ARG A 73 -21.09 22.98 -0.51
CA ARG A 73 -20.87 23.88 -1.63
C ARG A 73 -19.97 23.24 -2.69
N PRO A 74 -20.00 23.75 -3.93
CA PRO A 74 -19.03 23.34 -4.94
C PRO A 74 -17.59 23.47 -4.43
N PRO A 75 -16.69 22.55 -4.80
CA PRO A 75 -15.30 22.60 -4.36
C PRO A 75 -14.61 23.91 -4.78
N VAL A 76 -13.92 24.52 -3.84
CA VAL A 76 -13.10 25.72 -4.10
C VAL A 76 -11.68 25.28 -4.40
N ARG A 77 -11.17 25.65 -5.57
CA ARG A 77 -9.83 25.28 -6.01
C ARG A 77 -8.78 25.79 -5.02
N LEU A 78 -7.78 24.96 -4.75
CA LEU A 78 -6.61 25.36 -3.96
C LEU A 78 -5.80 26.40 -4.74
N ASN A 79 -5.76 27.65 -4.24
CA ASN A 79 -5.02 28.77 -4.84
C ASN A 79 -3.75 29.11 -4.06
N SER A 80 -3.52 28.46 -2.92
CA SER A 80 -2.34 28.65 -2.07
C SER A 80 -1.23 27.69 -2.43
N THR A 81 0.00 28.12 -2.19
CA THR A 81 1.17 27.22 -2.24
C THR A 81 1.33 26.56 -0.86
N PHE A 82 1.65 25.27 -0.87
CA PHE A 82 1.88 24.50 0.37
C PHE A 82 3.37 24.25 0.67
N GLY A 83 4.31 24.85 -0.10
CA GLY A 83 5.74 24.60 0.09
C GLY A 83 6.13 23.16 -0.25
N THR A 84 6.51 22.36 0.74
CA THR A 84 6.81 20.93 0.56
C THR A 84 5.76 20.09 1.26
N LEU A 85 5.12 19.20 0.51
CA LEU A 85 4.07 18.29 0.96
C LEU A 85 4.55 16.83 0.85
N ASN A 86 4.54 16.10 1.96
CA ASN A 86 4.85 14.68 1.99
C ASN A 86 3.57 13.84 1.83
N VAL A 87 3.46 13.14 0.71
CA VAL A 87 2.24 12.44 0.28
C VAL A 87 2.48 10.94 0.04
N GLY A 88 3.35 10.35 0.82
CA GLY A 88 3.67 8.91 0.70
C GLY A 88 2.82 8.00 1.60
N GLY A 89 1.98 8.55 2.47
CA GLY A 89 1.12 7.84 3.42
C GLY A 89 -0.24 7.46 2.86
N ILE A 90 -1.14 7.10 3.77
CA ILE A 90 -2.57 6.88 3.48
C ILE A 90 -3.26 8.24 3.66
N PRO A 91 -3.96 8.78 2.66
CA PRO A 91 -4.70 10.03 2.80
C PRO A 91 -5.98 9.83 3.60
N ASN A 92 -6.57 10.92 4.08
CA ASN A 92 -7.87 10.88 4.70
C ASN A 92 -8.94 10.37 3.73
N ALA A 93 -9.81 9.47 4.19
CA ALA A 93 -11.04 9.12 3.52
C ALA A 93 -12.12 10.16 3.83
N CYS A 94 -12.96 10.48 2.86
CA CYS A 94 -14.13 11.31 3.13
C CYS A 94 -15.11 10.60 4.07
N PRO A 95 -15.91 11.34 4.86
CA PRO A 95 -16.94 10.75 5.68
C PRO A 95 -17.89 9.88 4.84
N GLN A 96 -18.07 8.66 5.27
CA GLN A 96 -18.90 7.66 4.62
C GLN A 96 -19.82 7.03 5.67
N PHE A 97 -20.97 6.59 5.23
CA PHE A 97 -21.79 5.72 6.03
C PHE A 97 -21.30 4.29 5.84
N PHE A 98 -20.81 3.67 6.88
CA PHE A 98 -20.43 2.26 6.82
C PHE A 98 -21.72 1.45 6.67
N ALA A 99 -21.80 0.69 5.59
CA ALA A 99 -22.99 -0.10 5.24
C ALA A 99 -23.51 -0.87 6.43
N SER A 100 -24.81 -0.76 6.68
CA SER A 100 -25.47 -1.52 7.71
C SER A 100 -25.41 -3.00 7.34
N THR A 101 -25.08 -3.83 8.31
CA THR A 101 -25.30 -5.25 8.21
C THR A 101 -26.80 -5.46 8.06
N SER A 102 -27.24 -6.09 6.97
CA SER A 102 -28.66 -6.25 6.61
C SER A 102 -29.49 -7.12 7.58
N GLY A 103 -29.05 -7.24 8.82
CA GLY A 103 -29.71 -7.96 9.88
C GLY A 103 -30.62 -7.04 10.69
N ASN A 104 -31.86 -7.45 10.88
CA ASN A 104 -32.81 -6.78 11.79
C ASN A 104 -32.60 -7.20 13.27
N ASP A 105 -31.49 -7.89 13.55
CA ASP A 105 -31.14 -8.33 14.88
C ASP A 105 -30.46 -7.21 15.69
N LEU A 106 -30.59 -7.30 17.01
CA LEU A 106 -30.04 -6.29 17.92
C LEU A 106 -28.52 -6.11 17.76
N LEU A 107 -27.79 -7.18 17.43
CA LEU A 107 -26.34 -7.15 17.25
C LEU A 107 -25.96 -6.30 16.02
N SER A 108 -26.67 -6.46 14.90
CA SER A 108 -26.46 -5.67 13.70
C SER A 108 -26.68 -4.18 13.96
N GLN A 109 -27.76 -3.83 14.67
CA GLN A 109 -28.06 -2.43 15.02
C GLN A 109 -26.99 -1.82 15.94
N VAL A 110 -26.47 -2.59 16.89
CA VAL A 110 -25.37 -2.13 17.76
C VAL A 110 -24.09 -1.93 16.96
N LEU A 111 -23.73 -2.88 16.09
CA LEU A 111 -22.55 -2.77 15.22
C LEU A 111 -22.63 -1.55 14.29
N ASP A 112 -23.78 -1.33 13.66
CA ASP A 112 -24.02 -0.17 12.81
C ASP A 112 -23.85 1.14 13.60
N THR A 113 -24.41 1.22 14.78
CA THR A 113 -24.28 2.40 15.63
C THR A 113 -22.83 2.63 16.01
N VAL A 114 -22.12 1.60 16.45
CA VAL A 114 -20.73 1.69 16.93
C VAL A 114 -19.77 2.07 15.80
N THR A 115 -19.89 1.43 14.63
CA THR A 115 -18.99 1.71 13.49
C THR A 115 -19.17 3.12 12.93
N ASN A 116 -20.35 3.71 13.07
CA ASN A 116 -20.63 5.08 12.61
C ASN A 116 -20.34 6.15 13.67
N LEU A 117 -19.87 5.79 14.88
CA LEU A 117 -19.44 6.78 15.87
C LEU A 117 -18.21 7.56 15.39
N PRO A 118 -18.12 8.87 15.65
CA PRO A 118 -16.99 9.71 15.25
C PRO A 118 -15.63 9.20 15.74
N PHE A 119 -15.61 8.51 16.87
CA PHE A 119 -14.39 7.89 17.41
C PHE A 119 -13.82 6.83 16.45
N PHE A 120 -14.66 5.93 15.93
CA PHE A 120 -14.21 4.91 14.99
C PHE A 120 -13.83 5.49 13.63
N GLN A 121 -14.55 6.49 13.16
CA GLN A 121 -14.21 7.21 11.93
C GLN A 121 -12.84 7.87 12.02
N ASN A 122 -12.48 8.45 13.17
CA ASN A 122 -11.15 9.02 13.39
C ASN A 122 -10.04 7.96 13.36
N ILE A 123 -10.27 6.77 13.92
CA ILE A 123 -9.30 5.66 13.84
C ILE A 123 -9.08 5.22 12.39
N LEU A 124 -10.11 5.25 11.57
CA LEU A 124 -10.06 4.89 10.14
C LEU A 124 -9.57 6.04 9.25
N GLN A 125 -9.08 7.14 9.84
CA GLN A 125 -8.64 8.35 9.12
C GLN A 125 -9.75 8.97 8.24
N VAL A 126 -10.99 8.87 8.68
CA VAL A 126 -12.12 9.54 8.04
C VAL A 126 -12.15 10.99 8.49
N ASN A 127 -12.10 11.92 7.53
CA ASN A 127 -12.06 13.34 7.80
C ASN A 127 -12.75 14.14 6.69
N GLU A 128 -13.33 15.28 7.02
CA GLU A 128 -13.88 16.20 6.00
C GLU A 128 -12.80 16.84 5.14
N ASP A 129 -11.55 16.93 5.61
CA ASP A 129 -10.38 17.31 4.80
C ASP A 129 -9.90 16.10 3.98
N CYS A 130 -10.61 15.80 2.91
CA CYS A 130 -10.43 14.58 2.11
C CYS A 130 -10.39 14.83 0.59
N LEU A 131 -10.46 16.08 0.15
CA LEU A 131 -10.47 16.40 -1.28
C LEU A 131 -9.05 16.32 -1.86
N SER A 132 -8.60 15.11 -2.06
CA SER A 132 -7.27 14.80 -2.56
C SER A 132 -7.30 13.79 -3.71
N VAL A 133 -6.23 13.79 -4.49
CA VAL A 133 -6.00 12.83 -5.58
C VAL A 133 -4.75 12.00 -5.28
N ASN A 134 -4.82 10.73 -5.64
CA ASN A 134 -3.69 9.80 -5.57
C ASN A 134 -3.12 9.61 -6.97
N VAL A 135 -1.79 9.66 -7.08
CA VAL A 135 -1.09 9.42 -8.34
C VAL A 135 -0.12 8.25 -8.15
N ILE A 136 -0.20 7.27 -9.04
CA ILE A 136 0.72 6.14 -9.08
C ILE A 136 1.35 6.15 -10.47
N ARG A 137 2.68 6.04 -10.52
CA ARG A 137 3.42 5.96 -11.79
C ARG A 137 4.50 4.87 -11.74
N PRO A 138 4.97 4.36 -12.88
CA PRO A 138 6.13 3.48 -12.91
C PRO A 138 7.36 4.15 -12.28
N ALA A 139 8.15 3.36 -11.57
CA ALA A 139 9.38 3.88 -10.95
C ALA A 139 10.36 4.37 -12.01
N GLY A 140 11.02 5.49 -11.74
CA GLY A 140 11.99 6.11 -12.64
C GLY A 140 11.38 6.92 -13.77
N THR A 141 10.06 7.14 -13.79
CA THR A 141 9.38 8.02 -14.75
C THR A 141 9.89 9.44 -14.65
N LYS A 142 10.20 10.05 -15.82
CA LYS A 142 10.73 11.40 -15.94
C LYS A 142 9.72 12.34 -16.59
N ALA A 143 9.94 13.63 -16.40
CA ALA A 143 9.17 14.64 -17.11
C ALA A 143 9.36 14.49 -18.62
N GLY A 144 8.27 14.46 -19.37
CA GLY A 144 8.29 14.30 -20.83
C GLY A 144 8.11 12.88 -21.36
N ASP A 145 8.04 11.85 -20.52
CA ASP A 145 7.83 10.44 -20.93
C ASP A 145 6.47 10.20 -21.61
N LYS A 146 5.55 11.15 -21.53
CA LYS A 146 4.22 11.11 -22.20
C LYS A 146 3.46 9.81 -22.01
N LEU A 147 3.49 9.25 -20.79
CA LEU A 147 2.78 8.03 -20.47
C LEU A 147 1.27 8.24 -20.57
N PRO A 148 0.50 7.22 -20.96
CA PRO A 148 -0.95 7.28 -20.90
C PRO A 148 -1.41 7.43 -19.46
N VAL A 149 -2.47 8.22 -19.25
CA VAL A 149 -3.05 8.46 -17.93
C VAL A 149 -4.41 7.78 -17.84
N LEU A 150 -4.56 6.88 -16.87
CA LEU A 150 -5.85 6.34 -16.48
C LEU A 150 -6.37 7.16 -15.30
N PHE A 151 -7.54 7.77 -15.46
CA PHE A 151 -8.22 8.47 -14.38
C PHE A 151 -9.38 7.62 -13.87
N TRP A 152 -9.34 7.31 -12.57
CA TRP A 152 -10.35 6.49 -11.91
C TRP A 152 -11.15 7.32 -10.93
N ILE A 153 -12.46 7.29 -11.07
CA ILE A 153 -13.41 7.81 -10.08
C ILE A 153 -14.07 6.60 -9.44
N PHE A 154 -13.88 6.43 -8.14
CA PHE A 154 -14.45 5.29 -7.44
C PHE A 154 -15.99 5.41 -7.38
N GLY A 155 -16.65 4.27 -7.36
CA GLY A 155 -18.07 4.15 -7.08
C GLY A 155 -18.28 3.62 -5.66
N GLY A 156 -19.52 3.54 -5.20
CA GLY A 156 -19.88 3.04 -3.88
C GLY A 156 -21.37 3.04 -3.62
N GLY A 157 -22.20 3.02 -4.69
CA GLY A 157 -23.66 2.98 -4.56
C GLY A 157 -24.26 4.17 -3.83
N PHE A 158 -23.52 5.28 -3.70
CA PHE A 158 -23.84 6.48 -2.90
C PHE A 158 -23.79 6.27 -1.37
N GLU A 159 -23.26 5.15 -0.89
CA GLU A 159 -23.19 4.83 0.54
C GLU A 159 -21.76 4.70 1.04
N VAL A 160 -20.83 4.18 0.22
CA VAL A 160 -19.41 3.95 0.55
C VAL A 160 -18.51 4.38 -0.60
#